data_8456908bb476421dcacd7c3e7fbb8ed8
#
_entry.id   8456908bb476421dcacd7c3e7fbb8ed8
#
_cell.length_a   1.000
_cell.length_b   1.000
_cell.length_c   1.000
_cell.angle_alpha   90.00
_cell.angle_beta   90.00
_cell.angle_gamma   90.00
#
_symmetry.space_group_name_H-M   'P 1'
#
loop_
_entity.id
_entity.type
_entity.pdbx_description
1 polymer ?
#
loop_
_entity_poly.entity_id
_entity_poly.type
_entity_poly.pdbx_seq_one_letter_code
_entity_poly.pdbx_strand_id
1 'polypeptide(L)'
;MPGYSFERYLNVRSAYGASFAPGGTSLSFLTDITGVAEVWSVPANVDAQLPAWPNQLTFRGERIAEASFSPVADSLLLSGDVGGSELTQLYTLKGDGSTLKELTYEPEAIHTSAAWTPDGTRIAFSSNERDRRYFDVYEYALAHGTTRQLLRQDGNNYVGRYAPDGEQVLVSRYETNMRNQLLLVNTITGESRALTPEVVEGSALHAFAAWSADKSGLYLLSNRDRQFLSLAWLDLATNELRYLREDNWDAEGLALTDDGRRMALVTNEDGYSRLELFDVSTGWETRRTLAAPHAALPRGVLREISWSSDGSRLAFTIDSADDASDVWVWDVERRLLWRATRSALGGIPQTAFVAPSLVRYPTFDGREIPAFLYLPRNTESQGLPVVVYVHGGPESQSRPIFNPVIQYLVASGYAVFVPNVRGSTGYGYKYQSLDDVRLRMDSVKDLQYAVYYLRESGIADARRIAVMGGSYGGFMVLSALTTYPDLWAAGVDIVGIANFVTFLENTGPWRRKLRESEYGSLERDREFLEQISPIRSVDRIAAPLFVVHGANDPRVPVGEAEQIVAALRARDVPVEYLRFADEGHGLVKRANRLIAYPAIARFLDSYVRDRV
;
A
#
# COMPACT_ATOMS: atom_id res chain seq x y z
N MET A 1 18.83 25.42 -8.60
CA MET A 1 19.22 24.16 -7.92
C MET A 1 18.51 24.10 -6.58
N PRO A 2 18.06 22.92 -6.11
CA PRO A 2 17.48 22.82 -4.80
C PRO A 2 18.46 23.30 -3.74
N GLY A 3 17.95 23.94 -2.68
CA GLY A 3 18.80 24.41 -1.57
C GLY A 3 19.42 23.26 -0.75
N TYR A 4 18.95 22.00 -0.97
CA TYR A 4 19.38 20.80 -0.27
C TYR A 4 19.70 19.67 -1.26
N SER A 5 20.68 18.83 -0.94
CA SER A 5 21.03 17.67 -1.77
C SER A 5 19.95 16.58 -1.71
N PHE A 6 19.89 15.71 -2.72
CA PHE A 6 18.90 14.64 -2.78
C PHE A 6 19.03 13.67 -1.60
N GLU A 7 20.24 13.43 -1.13
CA GLU A 7 20.50 12.56 0.03
C GLU A 7 19.77 13.07 1.28
N ARG A 8 19.57 14.40 1.43
CA ARG A 8 18.80 14.94 2.55
C ARG A 8 17.32 14.60 2.45
N TYR A 9 16.72 14.67 1.25
CA TYR A 9 15.34 14.26 1.02
C TYR A 9 15.16 12.76 1.28
N LEU A 10 16.12 11.92 0.83
CA LEU A 10 16.14 10.48 1.10
C LEU A 10 16.44 10.14 2.57
N ASN A 11 16.81 11.13 3.38
CA ASN A 11 17.01 11.02 4.83
C ASN A 11 15.81 11.51 5.65
N VAL A 12 14.74 11.98 5.03
CA VAL A 12 13.47 12.15 5.72
C VAL A 12 13.00 10.75 6.14
N ARG A 13 12.73 10.59 7.43
CA ARG A 13 12.37 9.29 8.02
C ARG A 13 10.88 9.12 8.10
N SER A 14 10.44 7.90 8.40
CA SER A 14 9.05 7.55 8.62
C SER A 14 8.91 6.72 9.89
N ALA A 15 7.78 6.90 10.58
CA ALA A 15 7.35 6.06 11.68
C ALA A 15 5.89 5.67 11.44
N TYR A 16 5.57 4.38 11.53
CA TYR A 16 4.27 3.84 11.17
C TYR A 16 4.00 2.48 11.82
N GLY A 17 2.80 1.91 11.66
CA GLY A 17 2.48 0.55 12.12
C GLY A 17 2.45 0.43 13.64
N ALA A 18 1.81 1.38 14.33
CA ALA A 18 1.79 1.42 15.77
C ALA A 18 0.93 0.30 16.38
N SER A 19 1.46 -0.35 17.43
CA SER A 19 0.73 -1.31 18.25
C SER A 19 0.98 -1.02 19.74
N PHE A 20 -0.11 -0.98 20.53
CA PHE A 20 0.00 -0.81 21.98
C PHE A 20 0.49 -2.09 22.67
N ALA A 21 1.41 -1.94 23.60
CA ALA A 21 1.74 -3.00 24.55
C ALA A 21 0.55 -3.29 25.48
N PRO A 22 0.43 -4.51 26.03
CA PRO A 22 -0.56 -4.82 27.04
C PRO A 22 -0.51 -3.80 28.18
N GLY A 23 -1.68 -3.31 28.61
CA GLY A 23 -1.78 -2.23 29.59
C GLY A 23 -1.50 -0.82 29.06
N GLY A 24 -1.17 -0.68 27.77
CA GLY A 24 -1.10 0.61 27.07
C GLY A 24 0.02 1.56 27.54
N THR A 25 1.09 1.05 28.14
CA THR A 25 2.18 1.88 28.67
C THR A 25 3.21 2.29 27.63
N SER A 26 3.33 1.51 26.55
CA SER A 26 4.24 1.76 25.43
C SER A 26 3.59 1.43 24.09
N LEU A 27 4.19 1.93 23.03
CA LEU A 27 3.87 1.64 21.62
C LEU A 27 5.09 1.04 20.95
N SER A 28 4.90 -0.03 20.19
CA SER A 28 5.86 -0.40 19.14
C SER A 28 5.48 0.27 17.84
N PHE A 29 6.45 0.49 16.98
CA PHE A 29 6.26 1.03 15.62
C PHE A 29 7.42 0.63 14.72
N LEU A 30 7.24 0.78 13.42
CA LEU A 30 8.27 0.56 12.41
C LEU A 30 8.88 1.89 11.99
N THR A 31 10.21 1.91 11.80
CA THR A 31 10.90 3.06 11.20
C THR A 31 12.15 2.62 10.45
N ASP A 32 12.49 3.38 9.40
CA ASP A 32 13.66 3.14 8.55
C ASP A 32 14.92 3.92 8.98
N ILE A 33 14.98 4.37 10.23
CA ILE A 33 16.08 5.21 10.74
C ILE A 33 17.46 4.56 10.58
N THR A 34 17.53 3.23 10.64
CA THR A 34 18.75 2.43 10.45
C THR A 34 19.01 1.99 9.01
N GLY A 35 18.16 2.42 8.06
CA GLY A 35 18.33 2.15 6.63
C GLY A 35 17.33 1.18 6.02
N VAL A 36 16.68 0.37 6.85
CA VAL A 36 15.52 -0.49 6.55
C VAL A 36 14.52 -0.39 7.69
N ALA A 37 13.28 -0.82 7.47
CA ALA A 37 12.27 -0.83 8.51
C ALA A 37 12.60 -1.88 9.58
N GLU A 38 12.77 -1.42 10.82
CA GLU A 38 13.00 -2.22 12.03
C GLU A 38 11.95 -1.84 13.08
N VAL A 39 11.76 -2.68 14.09
CA VAL A 39 10.85 -2.43 15.20
C VAL A 39 11.52 -1.57 16.27
N TRP A 40 10.81 -0.53 16.67
CA TRP A 40 11.20 0.39 17.73
C TRP A 40 10.04 0.58 18.72
N SER A 41 10.31 1.13 19.89
CA SER A 41 9.31 1.43 20.91
C SER A 41 9.48 2.82 21.50
N VAL A 42 8.33 3.39 21.93
CA VAL A 42 8.25 4.64 22.70
C VAL A 42 7.24 4.48 23.84
N PRO A 43 7.38 5.23 24.96
CA PRO A 43 6.31 5.36 25.94
C PRO A 43 5.03 5.90 25.30
N ALA A 44 3.88 5.36 25.68
CA ALA A 44 2.57 5.77 25.19
C ALA A 44 1.89 6.89 26.01
N ASN A 45 2.58 7.51 26.97
CA ASN A 45 2.00 8.50 27.90
C ASN A 45 2.19 9.92 27.39
N VAL A 46 1.21 10.76 27.75
CA VAL A 46 1.14 12.20 27.44
C VAL A 46 2.11 13.05 28.28
N ASP A 47 2.53 12.57 29.44
CA ASP A 47 3.25 13.37 30.45
C ASP A 47 4.71 13.71 30.08
N ALA A 48 5.21 13.19 28.95
CA ALA A 48 6.48 13.61 28.40
C ALA A 48 6.32 14.93 27.65
N GLN A 49 6.80 16.03 28.21
CA GLN A 49 6.84 17.35 27.53
C GLN A 49 7.64 17.31 26.21
N LEU A 50 8.40 16.26 25.98
CA LEU A 50 9.07 15.90 24.72
C LEU A 50 8.92 14.38 24.50
N PRO A 51 8.69 13.92 23.26
CA PRO A 51 8.74 12.49 22.95
C PRO A 51 10.09 11.94 23.40
N ALA A 52 10.06 10.81 24.12
CA ALA A 52 11.27 10.09 24.46
C ALA A 52 11.99 9.65 23.18
N TRP A 53 13.34 9.58 23.23
CA TRP A 53 14.07 8.96 22.12
C TRP A 53 13.63 7.49 22.02
N PRO A 54 13.27 7.01 20.80
CA PRO A 54 12.78 5.64 20.65
C PRO A 54 13.87 4.60 20.92
N ASN A 55 13.47 3.46 21.49
CA ASN A 55 14.32 2.31 21.72
C ASN A 55 14.22 1.34 20.54
N GLN A 56 15.35 0.96 19.96
CA GLN A 56 15.39 -0.07 18.91
C GLN A 56 15.24 -1.46 19.53
N LEU A 57 14.31 -2.27 18.98
CA LEU A 57 14.02 -3.62 19.46
C LEU A 57 14.57 -4.71 18.53
N THR A 58 14.73 -4.43 17.22
CA THR A 58 15.28 -5.38 16.26
C THR A 58 16.51 -4.83 15.54
N PHE A 59 17.43 -5.72 15.14
CA PHE A 59 18.72 -5.39 14.54
C PHE A 59 19.04 -6.34 13.38
N ARG A 60 18.05 -6.60 12.54
CA ARG A 60 18.18 -7.61 11.47
C ARG A 60 18.95 -7.10 10.25
N GLY A 61 18.90 -5.79 9.97
CA GLY A 61 19.42 -5.21 8.74
C GLY A 61 18.61 -5.61 7.49
N GLU A 62 17.50 -6.32 7.69
CA GLU A 62 16.51 -6.70 6.69
C GLU A 62 15.12 -6.22 7.13
N ARG A 63 14.24 -5.97 6.19
CA ARG A 63 12.94 -5.36 6.44
C ARG A 63 12.07 -6.21 7.38
N ILE A 64 11.55 -5.58 8.42
CA ILE A 64 10.35 -6.04 9.12
C ILE A 64 9.14 -5.42 8.39
N ALA A 65 8.22 -6.28 7.98
CA ALA A 65 7.03 -5.85 7.24
C ALA A 65 5.88 -5.47 8.18
N GLU A 66 5.70 -6.24 9.25
CA GLU A 66 4.63 -6.04 10.23
C GLU A 66 5.12 -6.33 11.65
N ALA A 67 4.55 -5.64 12.63
CA ALA A 67 4.79 -5.87 14.06
C ALA A 67 3.51 -5.60 14.86
N SER A 68 3.10 -6.53 15.73
CA SER A 68 1.95 -6.35 16.61
C SER A 68 2.17 -6.99 17.97
N PHE A 69 1.80 -6.28 19.02
CA PHE A 69 1.85 -6.85 20.38
C PHE A 69 0.82 -7.97 20.56
N SER A 70 1.18 -8.94 21.39
CA SER A 70 0.23 -9.88 21.97
C SER A 70 -0.81 -9.10 22.79
N PRO A 71 -2.09 -9.52 22.80
CA PRO A 71 -3.13 -8.84 23.58
C PRO A 71 -2.89 -8.92 25.11
N VAL A 72 -2.11 -9.90 25.58
CA VAL A 72 -1.96 -10.18 27.03
C VAL A 72 -0.52 -10.27 27.51
N ALA A 73 0.44 -10.51 26.63
CA ALA A 73 1.85 -10.69 26.99
C ALA A 73 2.74 -9.58 26.41
N ASP A 74 3.79 -9.19 27.11
CA ASP A 74 4.82 -8.27 26.60
C ASP A 74 5.70 -8.98 25.56
N SER A 75 5.09 -9.28 24.41
CA SER A 75 5.71 -9.98 23.29
C SER A 75 5.08 -9.50 21.98
N LEU A 76 5.91 -9.36 20.95
CA LEU A 76 5.51 -8.96 19.61
C LEU A 76 5.50 -10.15 18.65
N LEU A 77 4.54 -10.17 17.74
CA LEU A 77 4.55 -10.99 16.54
C LEU A 77 5.07 -10.13 15.38
N LEU A 78 6.06 -10.65 14.67
CA LEU A 78 6.69 -9.96 13.55
C LEU A 78 6.59 -10.78 12.28
N SER A 79 6.52 -10.12 11.14
CA SER A 79 6.78 -10.71 9.83
C SER A 79 7.89 -9.97 9.10
N GLY A 80 8.72 -10.68 8.34
CA GLY A 80 9.81 -10.07 7.57
C GLY A 80 10.41 -11.01 6.54
N ASP A 81 11.03 -10.43 5.52
CA ASP A 81 11.71 -11.14 4.42
C ASP A 81 13.19 -10.78 4.35
N VAL A 82 13.93 -11.44 3.47
CA VAL A 82 15.34 -11.21 3.21
C VAL A 82 15.54 -10.81 1.75
N GLY A 83 16.35 -9.78 1.51
CA GLY A 83 16.71 -9.33 0.16
C GLY A 83 15.54 -8.86 -0.70
N GLY A 84 14.40 -8.48 -0.09
CA GLY A 84 13.20 -8.06 -0.81
C GLY A 84 12.45 -9.18 -1.53
N SER A 85 12.70 -10.44 -1.16
CA SER A 85 12.12 -11.64 -1.81
C SER A 85 10.61 -11.77 -1.60
N GLU A 86 10.02 -11.08 -0.62
CA GLU A 86 8.63 -11.24 -0.15
C GLU A 86 8.30 -12.66 0.39
N LEU A 87 9.30 -13.52 0.52
CA LEU A 87 9.16 -14.84 1.17
C LEU A 87 9.20 -14.66 2.70
N THR A 88 8.16 -14.01 3.22
CA THR A 88 8.06 -13.62 4.63
C THR A 88 8.05 -14.81 5.56
N GLN A 89 8.76 -14.67 6.69
CA GLN A 89 8.76 -15.60 7.81
C GLN A 89 8.23 -14.89 9.07
N LEU A 90 7.73 -15.67 10.02
CA LEU A 90 7.15 -15.18 11.26
C LEU A 90 8.11 -15.36 12.45
N TYR A 91 8.09 -14.38 13.32
CA TYR A 91 8.95 -14.33 14.52
C TYR A 91 8.13 -13.87 15.72
N THR A 92 8.56 -14.26 16.93
CA THR A 92 8.16 -13.56 18.16
C THR A 92 9.36 -12.84 18.76
N LEU A 93 9.11 -11.67 19.33
CA LEU A 93 10.11 -10.84 20.00
C LEU A 93 9.58 -10.48 21.39
N LYS A 94 10.39 -10.61 22.45
CA LYS A 94 10.03 -10.04 23.74
C LYS A 94 9.95 -8.51 23.64
N GLY A 95 9.03 -7.90 24.39
CA GLY A 95 8.79 -6.45 24.34
C GLY A 95 10.00 -5.59 24.75
N ASP A 96 10.95 -6.16 25.50
CA ASP A 96 12.24 -5.54 25.82
C ASP A 96 13.31 -5.71 24.72
N GLY A 97 13.01 -6.42 23.63
CA GLY A 97 13.94 -6.71 22.54
C GLY A 97 14.96 -7.83 22.83
N SER A 98 14.94 -8.46 24.01
CA SER A 98 15.99 -9.38 24.47
C SER A 98 16.02 -10.72 23.75
N THR A 99 14.89 -11.19 23.22
CA THR A 99 14.76 -12.53 22.63
C THR A 99 13.90 -12.49 21.39
N LEU A 100 14.53 -12.71 20.24
CA LEU A 100 13.87 -12.95 18.95
C LEU A 100 13.84 -14.46 18.70
N LYS A 101 12.64 -15.02 18.48
CA LYS A 101 12.44 -16.43 18.17
C LYS A 101 11.76 -16.56 16.83
N GLU A 102 12.31 -17.35 15.95
CA GLU A 102 11.72 -17.71 14.67
C GLU A 102 10.63 -18.77 14.87
N LEU A 103 9.47 -18.57 14.24
CA LEU A 103 8.33 -19.48 14.33
C LEU A 103 8.17 -20.33 13.09
N THR A 104 8.58 -19.83 11.93
CA THR A 104 8.48 -20.52 10.63
C THR A 104 9.83 -20.59 9.94
N TYR A 105 10.08 -21.66 9.20
CA TYR A 105 11.43 -22.03 8.71
C TYR A 105 11.46 -22.45 7.23
N GLU A 106 10.39 -22.22 6.48
CA GLU A 106 10.33 -22.64 5.08
C GLU A 106 10.75 -21.47 4.15
N PRO A 107 12.03 -21.39 3.75
CA PRO A 107 12.58 -20.23 3.06
C PRO A 107 11.99 -19.95 1.68
N GLU A 108 11.32 -20.94 1.07
CA GLU A 108 10.65 -20.81 -0.23
C GLU A 108 9.15 -20.57 -0.10
N ALA A 109 8.61 -20.51 1.13
CA ALA A 109 7.21 -20.24 1.39
C ALA A 109 6.99 -18.83 1.95
N ILE A 110 5.78 -18.36 1.77
CA ILE A 110 5.29 -17.13 2.36
C ILE A 110 4.44 -17.49 3.57
N HIS A 111 4.76 -16.88 4.71
CA HIS A 111 3.96 -16.91 5.93
C HIS A 111 3.49 -15.50 6.23
N THR A 112 2.17 -15.27 6.24
CA THR A 112 1.59 -13.92 6.27
C THR A 112 0.25 -13.89 7.00
N SER A 113 -0.35 -12.70 7.14
CA SER A 113 -1.68 -12.51 7.74
C SER A 113 -1.79 -13.20 9.09
N ALA A 114 -0.79 -12.98 9.96
CA ALA A 114 -0.72 -13.65 11.24
C ALA A 114 -1.53 -12.90 12.31
N ALA A 115 -2.25 -13.63 13.15
CA ALA A 115 -3.10 -13.09 14.20
C ALA A 115 -2.93 -13.85 15.52
N TRP A 116 -2.84 -13.11 16.63
CA TRP A 116 -2.87 -13.67 17.98
C TRP A 116 -4.26 -14.20 18.34
N THR A 117 -4.32 -15.32 19.10
CA THR A 117 -5.53 -15.62 19.88
C THR A 117 -5.74 -14.57 20.98
N PRO A 118 -6.99 -14.33 21.43
CA PRO A 118 -7.27 -13.38 22.50
C PRO A 118 -6.53 -13.67 23.81
N ASP A 119 -6.24 -14.93 24.11
CA ASP A 119 -5.46 -15.37 25.27
C ASP A 119 -3.93 -15.32 25.05
N GLY A 120 -3.48 -14.94 23.85
CA GLY A 120 -2.06 -14.83 23.50
C GLY A 120 -1.28 -16.15 23.46
N THR A 121 -1.96 -17.30 23.48
CA THR A 121 -1.30 -18.63 23.56
C THR A 121 -1.01 -19.26 22.20
N ARG A 122 -1.72 -18.82 21.14
CA ARG A 122 -1.60 -19.36 19.78
C ARG A 122 -1.59 -18.23 18.76
N ILE A 123 -1.08 -18.54 17.56
CA ILE A 123 -1.01 -17.64 16.42
C ILE A 123 -1.55 -18.38 15.19
N ALA A 124 -2.65 -17.87 14.58
CA ALA A 124 -3.04 -18.33 13.25
C ALA A 124 -2.29 -17.54 12.18
N PHE A 125 -2.00 -18.17 11.06
CA PHE A 125 -1.34 -17.53 9.92
C PHE A 125 -1.68 -18.25 8.61
N SER A 126 -1.47 -17.55 7.51
CA SER A 126 -1.62 -18.09 6.17
C SER A 126 -0.26 -18.47 5.60
N SER A 127 -0.18 -19.63 4.96
CA SER A 127 1.05 -20.09 4.32
C SER A 127 0.79 -20.84 3.01
N ASN A 128 1.69 -20.63 2.03
CA ASN A 128 1.71 -21.37 0.77
C ASN A 128 2.77 -22.49 0.75
N GLU A 129 3.16 -23.02 1.92
CA GLU A 129 4.18 -24.07 1.99
C GLU A 129 3.74 -25.39 1.35
N ARG A 130 2.45 -25.73 1.42
CA ARG A 130 1.90 -26.95 0.78
C ARG A 130 1.97 -26.88 -0.75
N ASP A 131 1.60 -25.73 -1.30
CA ASP A 131 1.59 -25.46 -2.74
C ASP A 131 1.81 -23.97 -2.96
N ARG A 132 2.86 -23.59 -3.66
CA ARG A 132 3.24 -22.19 -3.87
C ARG A 132 2.17 -21.32 -4.55
N ARG A 133 1.13 -21.95 -5.10
CA ARG A 133 -0.03 -21.26 -5.72
C ARG A 133 -1.12 -20.88 -4.75
N TYR A 134 -1.22 -21.57 -3.58
CA TYR A 134 -2.37 -21.50 -2.69
C TYR A 134 -1.96 -21.25 -1.25
N PHE A 135 -2.72 -20.45 -0.55
CA PHE A 135 -2.54 -20.23 0.89
C PHE A 135 -3.53 -21.09 1.68
N ASP A 136 -3.00 -21.92 2.54
CA ASP A 136 -3.74 -22.63 3.57
C ASP A 136 -3.65 -21.87 4.90
N VAL A 137 -4.49 -22.24 5.88
CA VAL A 137 -4.47 -21.63 7.22
C VAL A 137 -3.86 -22.61 8.21
N TYR A 138 -2.92 -22.11 8.99
CA TYR A 138 -2.20 -22.84 10.04
C TYR A 138 -2.35 -22.15 11.38
N GLU A 139 -2.09 -22.89 12.46
CA GLU A 139 -2.04 -22.38 13.83
C GLU A 139 -0.78 -22.90 14.53
N TYR A 140 -0.03 -21.98 15.12
CA TYR A 140 1.15 -22.27 15.92
C TYR A 140 0.82 -22.17 17.41
N ALA A 141 1.12 -23.21 18.20
CA ALA A 141 0.95 -23.24 19.65
C ALA A 141 2.28 -22.87 20.34
N LEU A 142 2.32 -21.72 21.00
CA LEU A 142 3.54 -21.17 21.60
C LEU A 142 4.16 -22.06 22.69
N ALA A 143 3.32 -22.69 23.53
CA ALA A 143 3.76 -23.52 24.62
C ALA A 143 4.49 -24.79 24.16
N HIS A 144 4.10 -25.31 23.01
CA HIS A 144 4.61 -26.59 22.49
C HIS A 144 5.56 -26.43 21.31
N GLY A 145 5.58 -25.25 20.67
CA GLY A 145 6.36 -25.01 19.46
C GLY A 145 5.88 -25.85 18.26
N THR A 146 4.59 -26.15 18.20
CA THR A 146 4.00 -27.03 17.17
C THR A 146 3.02 -26.26 16.30
N THR A 147 3.07 -26.57 15.00
CA THR A 147 2.13 -26.05 13.99
C THR A 147 1.13 -27.12 13.60
N ARG A 148 -0.14 -26.76 13.44
CA ARG A 148 -1.18 -27.60 12.84
C ARG A 148 -1.91 -26.85 11.74
N GLN A 149 -2.38 -27.57 10.75
CA GLN A 149 -3.20 -27.02 9.66
C GLN A 149 -4.66 -26.92 10.12
N LEU A 150 -5.25 -25.70 10.04
CA LEU A 150 -6.66 -25.46 10.37
C LEU A 150 -7.56 -25.57 9.14
N LEU A 151 -7.11 -25.02 8.01
CA LEU A 151 -7.86 -25.06 6.75
C LEU A 151 -6.92 -25.47 5.62
N ARG A 152 -7.27 -26.54 4.90
CA ARG A 152 -6.63 -26.98 3.67
C ARG A 152 -7.61 -26.79 2.51
N GLN A 153 -7.40 -25.76 1.72
CA GLN A 153 -8.29 -25.45 0.60
C GLN A 153 -7.55 -24.68 -0.49
N ASP A 154 -7.62 -25.13 -1.73
CA ASP A 154 -7.03 -24.43 -2.85
C ASP A 154 -7.64 -23.03 -3.00
N GLY A 155 -6.78 -22.01 -3.17
CA GLY A 155 -7.16 -20.60 -3.24
C GLY A 155 -6.31 -19.72 -2.34
N ASN A 156 -6.62 -18.44 -2.31
CA ASN A 156 -5.91 -17.45 -1.49
C ASN A 156 -6.70 -17.21 -0.19
N ASN A 157 -6.42 -18.03 0.83
CA ASN A 157 -7.08 -17.98 2.13
C ASN A 157 -6.22 -17.20 3.14
N TYR A 158 -6.65 -16.00 3.51
CA TYR A 158 -5.91 -15.15 4.44
C TYR A 158 -6.61 -15.05 5.79
N VAL A 159 -5.83 -15.27 6.85
CA VAL A 159 -6.30 -15.16 8.24
C VAL A 159 -6.72 -13.72 8.52
N GLY A 160 -7.89 -13.57 9.14
CA GLY A 160 -8.39 -12.35 9.73
C GLY A 160 -8.25 -12.37 11.26
N ARG A 161 -9.32 -12.05 11.97
CA ARG A 161 -9.34 -12.01 13.43
C ARG A 161 -9.96 -13.25 14.05
N TYR A 162 -9.45 -13.67 15.20
CA TYR A 162 -10.12 -14.66 16.03
C TYR A 162 -11.42 -14.08 16.62
N ALA A 163 -12.38 -14.97 16.88
CA ALA A 163 -13.49 -14.67 17.77
C ALA A 163 -12.98 -14.38 19.20
N PRO A 164 -13.70 -13.57 20.00
CA PRO A 164 -13.25 -13.22 21.35
C PRO A 164 -13.01 -14.39 22.31
N ASP A 165 -13.58 -15.58 22.04
CA ASP A 165 -13.31 -16.82 22.79
C ASP A 165 -12.11 -17.63 22.27
N GLY A 166 -11.57 -17.27 21.10
CA GLY A 166 -10.48 -18.01 20.46
C GLY A 166 -10.88 -19.36 19.82
N GLU A 167 -12.18 -19.69 19.78
CA GLU A 167 -12.67 -20.96 19.23
C GLU A 167 -12.90 -20.93 17.72
N GLN A 168 -12.96 -19.73 17.14
CA GLN A 168 -13.17 -19.53 15.72
C GLN A 168 -12.22 -18.45 15.19
N VAL A 169 -11.86 -18.55 13.91
CA VAL A 169 -11.06 -17.54 13.21
C VAL A 169 -11.73 -17.19 11.88
N LEU A 170 -11.76 -15.90 11.57
CA LEU A 170 -12.20 -15.40 10.28
C LEU A 170 -11.11 -15.64 9.23
N VAL A 171 -11.53 -16.03 8.03
CA VAL A 171 -10.65 -16.20 6.87
C VAL A 171 -11.27 -15.50 5.67
N SER A 172 -10.48 -14.68 5.00
CA SER A 172 -10.85 -14.03 3.73
C SER A 172 -10.30 -14.85 2.57
N ARG A 173 -11.18 -15.40 1.76
CA ARG A 173 -10.82 -16.17 0.55
C ARG A 173 -10.98 -15.30 -0.68
N TYR A 174 -9.87 -14.91 -1.30
CA TYR A 174 -9.88 -14.06 -2.49
C TYR A 174 -10.04 -14.88 -3.77
N GLU A 175 -11.02 -14.51 -4.57
CA GLU A 175 -11.26 -15.02 -5.92
C GLU A 175 -10.62 -14.13 -6.98
N THR A 176 -10.76 -12.81 -6.81
CA THR A 176 -10.14 -11.77 -7.64
C THR A 176 -9.74 -10.59 -6.74
N ASN A 177 -9.13 -9.57 -7.30
CA ASN A 177 -8.82 -8.33 -6.56
C ASN A 177 -10.06 -7.57 -6.08
N MET A 178 -11.23 -7.84 -6.68
CA MET A 178 -12.50 -7.17 -6.37
C MET A 178 -13.53 -8.07 -5.69
N ARG A 179 -13.19 -9.33 -5.42
CA ARG A 179 -14.10 -10.31 -4.84
C ARG A 179 -13.37 -11.21 -3.85
N ASN A 180 -13.97 -11.33 -2.70
CA ASN A 180 -13.60 -12.35 -1.71
C ASN A 180 -14.83 -12.90 -1.01
N GLN A 181 -14.68 -14.05 -0.40
CA GLN A 181 -15.65 -14.68 0.47
C GLN A 181 -15.11 -14.68 1.90
N LEU A 182 -15.97 -14.41 2.88
CA LEU A 182 -15.63 -14.59 4.29
C LEU A 182 -16.01 -16.00 4.73
N LEU A 183 -15.06 -16.68 5.35
CA LEU A 183 -15.22 -18.00 5.96
C LEU A 183 -15.02 -17.86 7.47
N LEU A 184 -15.73 -18.70 8.22
CA LEU A 184 -15.53 -18.90 9.65
C LEU A 184 -14.99 -20.31 9.85
N VAL A 185 -13.81 -20.42 10.43
CA VAL A 185 -13.12 -21.70 10.69
C VAL A 185 -13.14 -21.99 12.17
N ASN A 186 -13.66 -23.15 12.57
CA ASN A 186 -13.57 -23.65 13.94
C ASN A 186 -12.13 -24.12 14.23
N THR A 187 -11.51 -23.54 15.24
CA THR A 187 -10.09 -23.81 15.55
C THR A 187 -9.87 -25.16 16.22
N ILE A 188 -10.91 -25.83 16.72
CA ILE A 188 -10.82 -27.16 17.35
C ILE A 188 -10.99 -28.26 16.32
N THR A 189 -12.07 -28.17 15.50
CA THR A 189 -12.44 -29.22 14.54
C THR A 189 -11.82 -29.02 13.14
N GLY A 190 -11.44 -27.79 12.78
CA GLY A 190 -11.04 -27.42 11.42
C GLY A 190 -12.21 -27.27 10.44
N GLU A 191 -13.46 -27.43 10.92
CA GLU A 191 -14.64 -27.22 10.08
C GLU A 191 -14.76 -25.74 9.69
N SER A 192 -15.09 -25.50 8.42
CA SER A 192 -15.31 -24.14 7.91
C SER A 192 -16.71 -23.97 7.36
N ARG A 193 -17.28 -22.77 7.54
CA ARG A 193 -18.54 -22.36 6.89
C ARG A 193 -18.40 -21.01 6.23
N ALA A 194 -19.04 -20.83 5.08
CA ALA A 194 -19.11 -19.56 4.41
C ALA A 194 -20.07 -18.61 5.15
N LEU A 195 -19.61 -17.38 5.36
CA LEU A 195 -20.43 -16.30 5.93
C LEU A 195 -21.05 -15.44 4.83
N THR A 196 -20.37 -15.32 3.69
CA THR A 196 -20.86 -14.57 2.54
C THR A 196 -20.94 -15.49 1.34
N PRO A 197 -21.89 -15.25 0.40
CA PRO A 197 -21.99 -16.06 -0.81
C PRO A 197 -20.78 -15.87 -1.72
N GLU A 198 -20.50 -16.85 -2.55
CA GLU A 198 -19.61 -16.68 -3.69
C GLU A 198 -20.28 -15.79 -4.73
N VAL A 199 -19.56 -14.79 -5.24
CA VAL A 199 -20.04 -13.86 -6.25
C VAL A 199 -19.19 -14.02 -7.51
N VAL A 200 -19.82 -14.36 -8.63
CA VAL A 200 -19.12 -14.67 -9.89
C VAL A 200 -18.88 -13.41 -10.73
N GLU A 201 -19.79 -12.44 -10.68
CA GLU A 201 -19.69 -11.19 -11.43
C GLU A 201 -19.86 -9.97 -10.54
N GLY A 202 -19.31 -8.82 -10.95
CA GLY A 202 -19.38 -7.57 -10.20
C GLY A 202 -18.37 -7.50 -9.06
N SER A 203 -18.65 -6.64 -8.09
CA SER A 203 -17.81 -6.44 -6.89
C SER A 203 -18.46 -7.07 -5.67
N ALA A 204 -17.66 -7.75 -4.86
CA ALA A 204 -18.05 -8.27 -3.55
C ALA A 204 -16.80 -8.37 -2.65
N LEU A 205 -16.19 -7.23 -2.40
CA LEU A 205 -15.07 -7.14 -1.47
C LEU A 205 -15.60 -6.95 -0.05
N HIS A 206 -15.06 -7.74 0.88
CA HIS A 206 -15.33 -7.68 2.31
C HIS A 206 -14.02 -7.47 3.06
N ALA A 207 -13.89 -6.39 3.80
CA ALA A 207 -12.64 -6.01 4.47
C ALA A 207 -12.88 -5.59 5.93
N PHE A 208 -11.82 -5.60 6.72
CA PHE A 208 -11.79 -5.08 8.10
C PHE A 208 -12.87 -5.66 9.02
N ALA A 209 -13.24 -6.94 8.86
CA ALA A 209 -14.26 -7.57 9.69
C ALA A 209 -13.86 -7.57 11.17
N ALA A 210 -14.75 -7.08 12.03
CA ALA A 210 -14.57 -6.96 13.48
C ALA A 210 -15.80 -7.49 14.24
N TRP A 211 -15.56 -8.24 15.30
CA TRP A 211 -16.61 -8.86 16.10
C TRP A 211 -17.40 -7.83 16.91
N SER A 212 -18.72 -8.00 17.00
CA SER A 212 -19.55 -7.28 17.97
C SER A 212 -19.27 -7.78 19.39
N ALA A 213 -19.57 -6.95 20.37
CA ALA A 213 -19.39 -7.26 21.79
C ALA A 213 -20.12 -8.54 22.23
N ASP A 214 -21.31 -8.77 21.70
CA ASP A 214 -22.18 -9.92 22.01
C ASP A 214 -21.95 -11.13 21.10
N LYS A 215 -20.99 -11.03 20.16
CA LYS A 215 -20.65 -12.06 19.15
C LYS A 215 -21.82 -12.45 18.22
N SER A 216 -22.89 -11.67 18.17
CA SER A 216 -24.03 -11.95 17.28
C SER A 216 -23.74 -11.66 15.81
N GLY A 217 -22.73 -10.84 15.54
CA GLY A 217 -22.37 -10.47 14.17
C GLY A 217 -21.02 -9.79 14.04
N LEU A 218 -20.76 -9.35 12.82
CA LEU A 218 -19.56 -8.64 12.43
C LEU A 218 -19.90 -7.26 11.87
N TYR A 219 -19.18 -6.25 12.32
CA TYR A 219 -19.04 -5.00 11.57
C TYR A 219 -17.94 -5.20 10.53
N LEU A 220 -18.18 -4.78 9.29
CA LEU A 220 -17.21 -4.90 8.21
C LEU A 220 -17.41 -3.80 7.16
N LEU A 221 -16.42 -3.64 6.29
CA LEU A 221 -16.57 -2.83 5.09
C LEU A 221 -16.90 -3.74 3.92
N SER A 222 -17.92 -3.38 3.13
CA SER A 222 -18.32 -4.16 1.95
C SER A 222 -18.77 -3.26 0.81
N ASN A 223 -18.56 -3.72 -0.43
CA ASN A 223 -19.15 -3.11 -1.62
C ASN A 223 -19.99 -4.12 -2.43
N ARG A 224 -20.46 -5.22 -1.81
CA ARG A 224 -21.34 -6.17 -2.49
C ARG A 224 -22.60 -5.46 -3.00
N ASP A 225 -22.82 -5.53 -4.31
CA ASP A 225 -23.92 -4.85 -5.02
C ASP A 225 -23.89 -3.31 -4.91
N ARG A 226 -22.72 -2.70 -4.63
CA ARG A 226 -22.55 -1.26 -4.44
C ARG A 226 -21.28 -0.75 -5.13
N GLN A 227 -21.21 0.59 -5.26
CA GLN A 227 -20.06 1.27 -5.85
C GLN A 227 -18.89 1.39 -4.86
N PHE A 228 -19.18 1.75 -3.61
CA PHE A 228 -18.16 2.10 -2.62
C PHE A 228 -18.15 1.08 -1.48
N LEU A 229 -16.95 0.82 -0.95
CA LEU A 229 -16.80 0.12 0.31
C LEU A 229 -17.48 0.94 1.41
N SER A 230 -18.52 0.38 2.00
CA SER A 230 -19.33 1.04 3.03
C SER A 230 -19.46 0.16 4.27
N LEU A 231 -19.68 0.79 5.42
CA LEU A 231 -19.89 0.06 6.66
C LEU A 231 -21.15 -0.79 6.59
N ALA A 232 -21.00 -2.07 6.92
CA ALA A 232 -22.07 -3.06 6.93
C ALA A 232 -22.05 -3.89 8.23
N TRP A 233 -23.17 -4.53 8.51
CA TRP A 233 -23.37 -5.54 9.54
C TRP A 233 -23.65 -6.88 8.88
N LEU A 234 -22.96 -7.92 9.33
CA LEU A 234 -23.19 -9.30 8.94
C LEU A 234 -23.68 -10.09 10.17
N ASP A 235 -24.93 -10.54 10.12
CA ASP A 235 -25.52 -11.37 11.16
C ASP A 235 -24.99 -12.81 11.05
N LEU A 236 -24.45 -13.36 12.13
CA LEU A 236 -23.81 -14.70 12.10
C LEU A 236 -24.81 -15.85 12.19
N ALA A 237 -26.05 -15.63 12.61
CA ALA A 237 -27.08 -16.66 12.66
C ALA A 237 -27.77 -16.83 11.30
N THR A 238 -28.00 -15.73 10.59
CA THR A 238 -28.71 -15.73 9.30
C THR A 238 -27.80 -15.60 8.09
N ASN A 239 -26.56 -15.13 8.26
CA ASN A 239 -25.63 -14.71 7.23
C ASN A 239 -26.17 -13.54 6.37
N GLU A 240 -27.11 -12.75 6.91
CA GLU A 240 -27.65 -11.58 6.24
C GLU A 240 -26.66 -10.40 6.37
N LEU A 241 -26.31 -9.79 5.23
CA LEU A 241 -25.50 -8.57 5.16
C LEU A 241 -26.43 -7.35 5.03
N ARG A 242 -26.35 -6.43 5.99
CA ARG A 242 -27.10 -5.18 5.98
C ARG A 242 -26.13 -3.99 6.02
N TYR A 243 -26.27 -3.07 5.07
CA TYR A 243 -25.50 -1.84 5.08
C TYR A 243 -26.00 -0.89 6.17
N LEU A 244 -25.06 -0.32 6.90
CA LEU A 244 -25.32 0.63 7.98
C LEU A 244 -25.15 2.08 7.54
N ARG A 245 -24.40 2.29 6.44
CA ARG A 245 -24.16 3.59 5.81
C ARG A 245 -24.25 3.47 4.30
N GLU A 246 -24.55 4.61 3.67
CA GLU A 246 -24.38 4.84 2.24
C GLU A 246 -23.39 5.98 2.06
N ASP A 247 -22.21 5.65 1.57
CA ASP A 247 -21.14 6.60 1.36
C ASP A 247 -20.90 6.80 -0.15
N ASN A 248 -20.41 7.99 -0.53
CA ASN A 248 -19.98 8.31 -1.89
C ASN A 248 -18.47 8.19 -2.07
N TRP A 249 -17.79 7.62 -1.10
CA TRP A 249 -16.36 7.35 -1.05
C TRP A 249 -16.10 6.02 -0.38
N ASP A 250 -14.98 5.39 -0.70
CA ASP A 250 -14.59 4.14 -0.06
C ASP A 250 -14.21 4.36 1.42
N ALA A 251 -14.85 3.61 2.32
CA ALA A 251 -14.30 3.41 3.65
C ALA A 251 -13.04 2.53 3.53
N GLU A 252 -11.96 2.93 4.20
CA GLU A 252 -10.63 2.31 4.04
C GLU A 252 -10.02 1.80 5.36
N GLY A 253 -10.71 1.98 6.47
CA GLY A 253 -10.27 1.50 7.78
C GLY A 253 -11.42 1.37 8.75
N LEU A 254 -11.44 0.27 9.49
CA LEU A 254 -12.40 -0.02 10.55
C LEU A 254 -11.66 -0.72 11.69
N ALA A 255 -11.76 -0.18 12.90
CA ALA A 255 -11.29 -0.84 14.11
C ALA A 255 -12.30 -0.68 15.24
N LEU A 256 -12.60 -1.80 15.92
CA LEU A 256 -13.36 -1.83 17.15
C LEU A 256 -12.43 -2.05 18.34
N THR A 257 -12.80 -1.51 19.49
CA THR A 257 -12.21 -1.90 20.78
C THR A 257 -12.49 -3.37 21.07
N ASP A 258 -11.66 -4.01 21.90
CA ASP A 258 -11.80 -5.45 22.23
C ASP A 258 -13.15 -5.76 22.89
N ASP A 259 -13.72 -4.80 23.62
CA ASP A 259 -15.04 -4.89 24.21
C ASP A 259 -16.19 -4.61 23.20
N GLY A 260 -15.86 -4.30 21.93
CA GLY A 260 -16.81 -4.02 20.85
C GLY A 260 -17.63 -2.73 21.02
N ARG A 261 -17.28 -1.84 21.95
CA ARG A 261 -18.10 -0.66 22.29
C ARG A 261 -17.76 0.59 21.50
N ARG A 262 -16.50 0.74 21.10
CA ARG A 262 -16.05 1.91 20.33
C ARG A 262 -15.57 1.49 18.96
N MET A 263 -15.91 2.31 18.00
CA MET A 263 -15.58 2.10 16.59
C MET A 263 -14.83 3.31 16.07
N ALA A 264 -13.72 3.06 15.38
CA ALA A 264 -13.06 4.03 14.52
C ALA A 264 -13.30 3.64 13.05
N LEU A 265 -13.75 4.60 12.25
CA LEU A 265 -14.00 4.45 10.82
C LEU A 265 -13.20 5.49 10.06
N VAL A 266 -12.47 5.06 9.04
CA VAL A 266 -11.71 5.94 8.15
C VAL A 266 -12.29 5.87 6.76
N THR A 267 -12.57 7.02 6.16
CA THR A 267 -13.10 7.17 4.80
C THR A 267 -12.08 7.91 3.92
N ASN A 268 -11.88 7.44 2.70
CA ASN A 268 -11.01 8.04 1.71
C ASN A 268 -11.79 9.06 0.88
N GLU A 269 -11.66 10.33 1.19
CA GLU A 269 -12.32 11.41 0.46
C GLU A 269 -11.33 12.04 -0.55
N ASP A 270 -11.41 11.61 -1.79
CA ASP A 270 -10.59 12.13 -2.90
C ASP A 270 -9.08 12.08 -2.60
N GLY A 271 -8.62 10.98 -2.00
CA GLY A 271 -7.24 10.74 -1.64
C GLY A 271 -6.83 11.20 -0.23
N TYR A 272 -7.68 11.93 0.49
CA TYR A 272 -7.46 12.32 1.89
C TYR A 272 -8.29 11.45 2.82
N SER A 273 -7.81 11.20 4.04
CA SER A 273 -8.54 10.40 5.01
C SER A 273 -9.37 11.27 5.96
N ARG A 274 -10.59 10.81 6.24
CA ARG A 274 -11.46 11.34 7.28
C ARG A 274 -11.70 10.28 8.36
N LEU A 275 -11.38 10.60 9.61
CA LEU A 275 -11.59 9.74 10.77
C LEU A 275 -12.90 10.09 11.45
N GLU A 276 -13.73 9.08 11.74
CA GLU A 276 -14.93 9.21 12.56
C GLU A 276 -14.87 8.21 13.71
N LEU A 277 -15.35 8.61 14.88
CA LEU A 277 -15.38 7.78 16.08
C LEU A 277 -16.82 7.65 16.59
N PHE A 278 -17.20 6.44 16.97
CA PHE A 278 -18.54 6.13 17.45
C PHE A 278 -18.49 5.28 18.73
N ASP A 279 -19.42 5.53 19.64
CA ASP A 279 -19.80 4.61 20.69
C ASP A 279 -20.97 3.76 20.14
N VAL A 280 -20.75 2.48 19.99
CA VAL A 280 -21.71 1.50 19.44
C VAL A 280 -22.15 0.49 20.50
N SER A 281 -21.93 0.79 21.78
CA SER A 281 -22.23 -0.10 22.92
C SER A 281 -23.71 -0.53 23.00
N THR A 282 -24.62 0.27 22.44
CA THR A 282 -26.06 0.00 22.36
C THR A 282 -26.53 -0.37 20.95
N GLY A 283 -25.58 -0.70 20.05
CA GLY A 283 -25.83 -0.99 18.65
C GLY A 283 -25.71 0.24 17.74
N TRP A 284 -25.66 -0.01 16.44
CA TRP A 284 -25.44 1.04 15.42
C TRP A 284 -26.57 2.08 15.38
N GLU A 285 -27.81 1.65 15.51
CA GLU A 285 -28.99 2.55 15.37
C GLU A 285 -29.08 3.59 16.48
N THR A 286 -28.52 3.29 17.64
CA THR A 286 -28.50 4.16 18.81
C THR A 286 -27.11 4.71 19.14
N ARG A 287 -26.17 4.58 18.20
CA ARG A 287 -24.79 5.02 18.36
C ARG A 287 -24.67 6.49 18.72
N ARG A 288 -23.61 6.83 19.44
CA ARG A 288 -23.22 8.21 19.69
C ARG A 288 -21.93 8.53 18.92
N THR A 289 -21.90 9.65 18.22
CA THR A 289 -20.67 10.17 17.65
C THR A 289 -19.77 10.68 18.76
N LEU A 290 -18.55 10.21 18.80
CA LEU A 290 -17.51 10.66 19.70
C LEU A 290 -16.68 11.78 19.05
N ALA A 291 -16.04 12.60 19.87
CA ALA A 291 -15.13 13.63 19.36
C ALA A 291 -13.91 12.96 18.67
N ALA A 292 -13.61 13.40 17.46
CA ALA A 292 -12.41 13.03 16.73
C ALA A 292 -11.51 14.25 16.51
N PRO A 293 -10.19 14.10 16.35
CA PRO A 293 -9.24 15.22 16.37
C PRO A 293 -9.12 15.99 15.05
N HIS A 294 -10.15 16.07 14.21
CA HIS A 294 -10.08 16.55 12.82
C HIS A 294 -9.35 17.89 12.62
N ALA A 295 -9.65 18.90 13.46
CA ALA A 295 -9.10 20.24 13.29
C ALA A 295 -7.62 20.35 13.68
N ALA A 296 -7.09 19.38 14.41
CA ALA A 296 -5.71 19.37 14.91
C ALA A 296 -4.78 18.44 14.11
N LEU A 297 -5.34 17.62 13.21
CA LEU A 297 -4.55 16.68 12.39
C LEU A 297 -3.99 17.37 11.14
N PRO A 298 -2.76 17.04 10.70
CA PRO A 298 -2.28 17.36 9.37
C PRO A 298 -3.25 16.80 8.31
N ARG A 299 -3.45 17.56 7.24
CA ARG A 299 -4.22 17.06 6.10
C ARG A 299 -3.41 16.01 5.35
N GLY A 300 -3.87 14.78 5.33
CA GLY A 300 -3.11 13.66 4.75
C GLY A 300 -3.88 12.36 4.74
N VAL A 301 -3.12 11.28 4.78
CA VAL A 301 -3.60 9.90 4.76
C VAL A 301 -3.41 9.29 6.14
N LEU A 302 -4.50 8.76 6.70
CA LEU A 302 -4.51 8.10 7.99
C LEU A 302 -4.54 6.59 7.76
N ARG A 303 -3.64 5.88 8.43
CA ARG A 303 -3.48 4.43 8.28
C ARG A 303 -3.26 3.74 9.62
N GLU A 304 -3.44 2.43 9.65
CA GLU A 304 -2.99 1.53 10.71
C GLU A 304 -3.55 1.93 12.07
N ILE A 305 -4.89 2.03 12.14
CA ILE A 305 -5.60 2.39 13.37
C ILE A 305 -5.58 1.23 14.37
N SER A 306 -5.19 1.50 15.63
CA SER A 306 -5.10 0.52 16.70
C SER A 306 -5.61 1.10 18.01
N TRP A 307 -6.51 0.39 18.69
CA TRP A 307 -6.98 0.75 20.01
C TRP A 307 -6.04 0.22 21.11
N SER A 308 -5.92 0.98 22.20
CA SER A 308 -5.38 0.44 23.45
C SER A 308 -6.34 -0.61 24.02
N SER A 309 -5.83 -1.58 24.78
CA SER A 309 -6.61 -2.68 25.36
C SER A 309 -7.77 -2.21 26.25
N ASP A 310 -7.63 -1.04 26.89
CA ASP A 310 -8.70 -0.41 27.69
C ASP A 310 -9.70 0.41 26.84
N GLY A 311 -9.47 0.50 25.53
CA GLY A 311 -10.32 1.25 24.59
C GLY A 311 -10.31 2.77 24.78
N SER A 312 -9.43 3.33 25.63
CA SER A 312 -9.40 4.76 25.93
C SER A 312 -8.61 5.57 24.89
N ARG A 313 -7.63 4.95 24.20
CA ARG A 313 -6.73 5.61 23.26
C ARG A 313 -6.72 4.92 21.91
N LEU A 314 -6.62 5.74 20.86
CA LEU A 314 -6.49 5.31 19.48
C LEU A 314 -5.13 5.77 18.95
N ALA A 315 -4.26 4.85 18.54
CA ALA A 315 -3.06 5.13 17.79
C ALA A 315 -3.32 4.99 16.29
N PHE A 316 -2.67 5.83 15.49
CA PHE A 316 -2.75 5.81 14.04
C PHE A 316 -1.52 6.48 13.42
N THR A 317 -1.21 6.12 12.19
CA THR A 317 -0.20 6.79 11.40
C THR A 317 -0.84 7.90 10.57
N ILE A 318 -0.20 9.09 10.53
CA ILE A 318 -0.54 10.15 9.56
C ILE A 318 0.65 10.34 8.64
N ASP A 319 0.34 10.33 7.35
CA ASP A 319 1.25 10.60 6.25
C ASP A 319 0.71 11.78 5.45
N SER A 320 1.46 12.85 5.32
CA SER A 320 1.07 14.04 4.56
C SER A 320 2.16 14.42 3.56
N ALA A 321 1.79 15.13 2.49
CA ALA A 321 2.74 15.44 1.43
C ALA A 321 3.89 16.36 1.89
N ASP A 322 3.68 17.17 2.91
CA ASP A 322 4.60 18.20 3.39
C ASP A 322 5.11 17.98 4.82
N ASP A 323 4.92 16.78 5.36
CA ASP A 323 5.51 16.36 6.64
C ASP A 323 5.89 14.87 6.59
N ALA A 324 6.79 14.47 7.45
CA ALA A 324 7.15 13.06 7.59
C ALA A 324 5.99 12.25 8.18
N SER A 325 5.92 10.97 7.79
CA SER A 325 4.99 10.02 8.39
C SER A 325 5.32 9.79 9.85
N ASP A 326 4.32 9.92 10.73
CA ASP A 326 4.48 9.72 12.17
C ASP A 326 3.26 9.08 12.83
N VAL A 327 3.53 8.46 13.98
CA VAL A 327 2.52 7.88 14.86
C VAL A 327 1.91 8.96 15.74
N TRP A 328 0.60 9.02 15.77
CA TRP A 328 -0.21 9.89 16.59
C TRP A 328 -1.10 9.07 17.52
N VAL A 329 -1.44 9.66 18.67
CA VAL A 329 -2.35 9.05 19.65
C VAL A 329 -3.43 10.05 20.03
N TRP A 330 -4.67 9.57 20.03
CA TRP A 330 -5.84 10.28 20.48
C TRP A 330 -6.42 9.63 21.75
N ASP A 331 -6.45 10.36 22.88
CA ASP A 331 -7.19 9.98 24.08
C ASP A 331 -8.63 10.47 23.94
N VAL A 332 -9.55 9.52 23.83
CA VAL A 332 -10.97 9.80 23.55
C VAL A 332 -11.65 10.49 24.73
N GLU A 333 -11.30 10.11 25.98
CA GLU A 333 -11.90 10.64 27.18
C GLU A 333 -11.39 12.06 27.50
N ARG A 334 -10.07 12.23 27.44
CA ARG A 334 -9.41 13.52 27.70
C ARG A 334 -9.50 14.48 26.52
N ARG A 335 -9.90 13.99 25.34
CA ARG A 335 -9.87 14.73 24.08
C ARG A 335 -8.51 15.34 23.79
N LEU A 336 -7.47 14.57 24.00
CA LEU A 336 -6.10 15.02 23.87
C LEU A 336 -5.42 14.28 22.73
N LEU A 337 -4.84 15.06 21.80
CA LEU A 337 -4.04 14.55 20.69
C LEU A 337 -2.57 14.85 20.93
N TRP A 338 -1.71 13.84 20.69
CA TRP A 338 -0.27 14.07 20.66
C TRP A 338 0.41 13.23 19.59
N ARG A 339 1.56 13.70 19.16
CA ARG A 339 2.45 13.01 18.22
C ARG A 339 3.40 12.14 19.04
N ALA A 340 3.26 10.82 18.97
CA ALA A 340 4.04 9.86 19.75
C ALA A 340 5.46 9.69 19.21
N THR A 341 5.66 9.87 17.89
CA THR A 341 6.97 9.86 17.25
C THR A 341 7.24 11.21 16.57
N ARG A 342 8.52 11.52 16.33
CA ARG A 342 8.93 12.67 15.53
C ARG A 342 10.05 12.28 14.57
N SER A 343 9.64 11.92 13.38
CA SER A 343 10.56 11.51 12.31
C SER A 343 11.45 12.67 11.86
N ALA A 344 12.72 12.37 11.63
CA ALA A 344 13.67 13.39 11.19
C ALA A 344 13.41 13.82 9.73
N LEU A 345 13.45 15.12 9.49
CA LEU A 345 13.24 15.76 8.18
C LEU A 345 14.54 15.91 7.35
N GLY A 346 15.59 15.13 7.64
CA GLY A 346 16.86 15.22 6.92
C GLY A 346 17.60 16.55 7.09
N GLY A 347 17.23 17.37 8.09
CA GLY A 347 17.73 18.74 8.29
C GLY A 347 17.12 19.75 7.31
N ILE A 348 16.03 19.41 6.64
CA ILE A 348 15.24 20.29 5.78
C ILE A 348 14.12 20.87 6.65
N PRO A 349 13.91 22.21 6.66
CA PRO A 349 12.77 22.77 7.38
C PRO A 349 11.47 22.34 6.71
N GLN A 350 10.45 21.99 7.49
CA GLN A 350 9.14 21.55 6.99
C GLN A 350 8.54 22.56 5.99
N THR A 351 8.77 23.85 6.20
CA THR A 351 8.31 24.91 5.30
C THR A 351 8.92 24.83 3.88
N ALA A 352 9.94 24.03 3.64
CA ALA A 352 10.50 23.80 2.31
C ALA A 352 9.73 22.75 1.49
N PHE A 353 8.96 21.90 2.14
CA PHE A 353 8.15 20.89 1.46
C PHE A 353 6.86 21.49 0.87
N VAL A 354 6.35 20.86 -0.17
CA VAL A 354 5.21 21.36 -0.96
C VAL A 354 4.06 20.37 -0.87
N ALA A 355 2.90 20.85 -0.45
CA ALA A 355 1.65 20.12 -0.58
C ALA A 355 1.08 20.30 -2.00
N PRO A 356 0.44 19.28 -2.59
CA PRO A 356 -0.14 19.36 -3.91
C PRO A 356 -1.49 20.06 -3.92
N SER A 357 -1.88 20.54 -5.09
CA SER A 357 -3.27 20.86 -5.41
C SER A 357 -3.95 19.63 -6.05
N LEU A 358 -5.16 19.34 -5.62
CA LEU A 358 -6.02 18.38 -6.30
C LEU A 358 -6.63 19.07 -7.52
N VAL A 359 -6.43 18.51 -8.70
CA VAL A 359 -6.97 18.98 -9.97
C VAL A 359 -7.71 17.87 -10.68
N ARG A 360 -8.55 18.22 -11.66
CA ARG A 360 -9.19 17.28 -12.58
C ARG A 360 -8.95 17.72 -14.01
N TYR A 361 -8.71 16.76 -14.89
CA TYR A 361 -8.54 17.04 -16.31
C TYR A 361 -9.47 16.16 -17.16
N PRO A 362 -10.02 16.71 -18.26
CA PRO A 362 -10.89 15.95 -19.14
C PRO A 362 -10.07 14.94 -19.95
N THR A 363 -10.65 13.76 -20.19
CA THR A 363 -10.07 12.73 -21.04
C THR A 363 -10.98 12.44 -22.26
N PHE A 364 -10.59 11.50 -23.11
CA PHE A 364 -11.14 11.24 -24.44
C PHE A 364 -12.65 10.92 -24.48
N ASP A 365 -13.21 10.44 -23.40
CA ASP A 365 -14.64 10.07 -23.28
C ASP A 365 -15.45 11.06 -22.43
N GLY A 366 -14.87 12.22 -22.13
CA GLY A 366 -15.50 13.29 -21.35
C GLY A 366 -15.48 13.07 -19.84
N ARG A 367 -14.78 12.02 -19.35
CA ARG A 367 -14.53 11.84 -17.91
C ARG A 367 -13.56 12.89 -17.41
N GLU A 368 -13.65 13.16 -16.13
CA GLU A 368 -12.66 13.94 -15.42
C GLU A 368 -11.76 13.02 -14.61
N ILE A 369 -10.46 13.03 -14.91
CA ILE A 369 -9.44 12.25 -14.21
C ILE A 369 -8.86 13.08 -13.08
N PRO A 370 -8.94 12.62 -11.82
CA PRO A 370 -8.32 13.31 -10.70
C PRO A 370 -6.80 13.16 -10.72
N ALA A 371 -6.10 14.22 -10.32
CA ALA A 371 -4.65 14.24 -10.24
C ALA A 371 -4.17 15.16 -9.13
N PHE A 372 -3.00 14.87 -8.56
CA PHE A 372 -2.29 15.77 -7.68
C PHE A 372 -1.20 16.53 -8.45
N LEU A 373 -1.24 17.86 -8.39
CA LEU A 373 -0.28 18.74 -9.02
C LEU A 373 0.61 19.40 -7.97
N TYR A 374 1.90 19.12 -8.03
CA TYR A 374 2.93 19.77 -7.24
C TYR A 374 3.64 20.82 -8.10
N LEU A 375 3.66 22.06 -7.65
CA LEU A 375 4.32 23.17 -8.35
C LEU A 375 5.52 23.68 -7.54
N PRO A 376 6.64 24.03 -8.19
CA PRO A 376 7.78 24.61 -7.51
C PRO A 376 7.42 25.97 -6.90
N ARG A 377 8.00 26.27 -5.74
CA ARG A 377 7.81 27.58 -5.07
C ARG A 377 8.67 28.65 -5.74
N ASN A 378 8.19 29.89 -5.70
CA ASN A 378 8.94 31.08 -6.15
C ASN A 378 9.39 31.06 -7.61
N THR A 379 8.70 30.32 -8.47
CA THR A 379 8.90 30.32 -9.92
C THR A 379 7.59 30.67 -10.62
N GLU A 380 7.68 31.20 -11.84
CA GLU A 380 6.49 31.28 -12.69
C GLU A 380 5.94 29.87 -12.91
N SER A 381 4.63 29.69 -12.74
CA SER A 381 3.98 28.37 -12.89
C SER A 381 3.68 28.03 -14.36
N GLN A 382 4.48 28.55 -15.29
CA GLN A 382 4.31 28.40 -16.73
C GLN A 382 5.59 27.93 -17.40
N GLY A 383 5.45 27.12 -18.45
CA GLY A 383 6.56 26.60 -19.25
C GLY A 383 7.56 25.76 -18.46
N LEU A 384 7.10 25.05 -17.43
CA LEU A 384 7.97 24.24 -16.57
C LEU A 384 8.38 22.93 -17.22
N PRO A 385 9.54 22.36 -16.86
CA PRO A 385 9.78 20.94 -17.04
C PRO A 385 8.82 20.17 -16.14
N VAL A 386 8.20 19.09 -16.68
CA VAL A 386 7.19 18.31 -15.97
C VAL A 386 7.58 16.84 -15.90
N VAL A 387 7.35 16.22 -14.75
CA VAL A 387 7.36 14.77 -14.59
C VAL A 387 5.92 14.30 -14.31
N VAL A 388 5.36 13.50 -15.21
CA VAL A 388 4.11 12.77 -15.00
C VAL A 388 4.48 11.49 -14.24
N TYR A 389 4.11 11.41 -12.95
CA TYR A 389 4.48 10.32 -12.07
C TYR A 389 3.29 9.38 -11.86
N VAL A 390 3.35 8.17 -12.43
CA VAL A 390 2.24 7.21 -12.50
C VAL A 390 2.42 6.14 -11.42
N HIS A 391 1.38 5.90 -10.62
CA HIS A 391 1.40 4.87 -9.58
C HIS A 391 1.34 3.45 -10.14
N GLY A 392 1.76 2.48 -9.33
CA GLY A 392 1.63 1.06 -9.59
C GLY A 392 0.23 0.53 -9.27
N GLY A 393 0.03 -0.76 -9.45
CA GLY A 393 -1.23 -1.44 -9.17
C GLY A 393 -1.66 -2.32 -10.34
N PRO A 394 -2.68 -1.96 -11.17
CA PRO A 394 -3.40 -0.67 -11.26
C PRO A 394 -4.28 -0.33 -10.06
N GLU A 395 -4.78 -1.36 -9.35
CA GLU A 395 -5.67 -1.22 -8.20
C GLU A 395 -4.94 -0.56 -7.02
N SER A 396 -4.64 0.71 -7.16
CA SER A 396 -3.99 1.58 -6.19
C SER A 396 -4.46 3.02 -6.41
N GLN A 397 -3.97 3.94 -5.63
CA GLN A 397 -4.27 5.36 -5.73
C GLN A 397 -3.03 6.19 -5.39
N SER A 398 -2.73 7.18 -6.23
CA SER A 398 -1.82 8.25 -5.82
C SER A 398 -2.50 9.12 -4.77
N ARG A 399 -1.83 9.32 -3.65
CA ARG A 399 -2.36 10.07 -2.50
C ARG A 399 -1.36 11.14 -2.05
N PRO A 400 -1.80 12.18 -1.33
CA PRO A 400 -0.93 13.27 -0.87
C PRO A 400 -0.10 12.84 0.35
N ILE A 401 0.79 11.88 0.15
CA ILE A 401 1.75 11.36 1.14
C ILE A 401 3.15 11.93 0.86
N PHE A 402 4.04 11.85 1.86
CA PHE A 402 5.42 12.27 1.68
C PHE A 402 6.15 11.37 0.69
N ASN A 403 6.67 11.97 -0.38
CA ASN A 403 7.52 11.29 -1.34
C ASN A 403 8.80 12.10 -1.55
N PRO A 404 9.97 11.60 -1.10
CA PRO A 404 11.23 12.34 -1.19
C PRO A 404 11.65 12.65 -2.63
N VAL A 405 11.27 11.80 -3.60
CA VAL A 405 11.57 12.00 -5.01
C VAL A 405 10.76 13.17 -5.58
N ILE A 406 9.44 13.18 -5.30
CA ILE A 406 8.55 14.27 -5.69
C ILE A 406 9.03 15.59 -5.07
N GLN A 407 9.30 15.60 -3.76
CA GLN A 407 9.75 16.80 -3.06
C GLN A 407 11.08 17.34 -3.61
N TYR A 408 12.02 16.46 -3.92
CA TYR A 408 13.29 16.86 -4.54
C TYR A 408 13.10 17.42 -5.95
N LEU A 409 12.30 16.76 -6.80
CA LEU A 409 12.03 17.23 -8.16
C LEU A 409 11.37 18.61 -8.15
N VAL A 410 10.39 18.81 -7.28
CA VAL A 410 9.71 20.11 -7.13
C VAL A 410 10.70 21.19 -6.67
N ALA A 411 11.54 20.88 -5.68
CA ALA A 411 12.59 21.80 -5.23
C ALA A 411 13.65 22.07 -6.31
N SER A 412 13.81 21.15 -7.30
CA SER A 412 14.70 21.29 -8.46
C SER A 412 14.06 22.07 -9.62
N GLY A 413 12.80 22.56 -9.45
CA GLY A 413 12.10 23.38 -10.45
C GLY A 413 11.22 22.60 -11.42
N TYR A 414 10.99 21.32 -11.19
CA TYR A 414 9.98 20.54 -11.94
C TYR A 414 8.58 20.79 -11.38
N ALA A 415 7.58 20.83 -12.24
CA ALA A 415 6.25 20.47 -11.83
C ALA A 415 6.14 18.93 -11.83
N VAL A 416 5.47 18.38 -10.81
CA VAL A 416 5.18 16.94 -10.77
C VAL A 416 3.67 16.73 -10.82
N PHE A 417 3.22 16.01 -11.82
CA PHE A 417 1.81 15.71 -12.07
C PHE A 417 1.54 14.23 -11.80
N VAL A 418 0.65 13.94 -10.85
CA VAL A 418 0.45 12.59 -10.32
C VAL A 418 -1.01 12.18 -10.55
N PRO A 419 -1.35 11.63 -11.75
CA PRO A 419 -2.71 11.29 -12.09
C PRO A 419 -3.16 9.99 -11.41
N ASN A 420 -4.46 9.95 -11.07
CA ASN A 420 -5.20 8.74 -10.74
C ASN A 420 -6.00 8.32 -11.98
N VAL A 421 -5.31 7.74 -12.96
CA VAL A 421 -5.94 7.26 -14.20
C VAL A 421 -7.07 6.28 -13.92
N ARG A 422 -7.97 6.03 -14.88
CA ARG A 422 -8.98 4.97 -14.75
C ARG A 422 -8.30 3.66 -14.34
N GLY A 423 -8.98 2.84 -13.53
CA GLY A 423 -8.39 1.67 -12.86
C GLY A 423 -7.93 1.96 -11.43
N SER A 424 -7.74 3.24 -11.04
CA SER A 424 -7.34 3.60 -9.67
C SER A 424 -8.45 3.32 -8.67
N THR A 425 -8.05 2.91 -7.44
CA THR A 425 -8.94 2.73 -6.29
C THR A 425 -9.34 4.06 -5.65
N GLY A 426 -10.33 4.02 -4.73
CA GLY A 426 -10.78 5.20 -3.99
C GLY A 426 -11.88 6.01 -4.69
N TYR A 427 -12.24 5.63 -5.90
CA TYR A 427 -13.29 6.28 -6.71
C TYR A 427 -14.45 5.33 -7.02
N GLY A 428 -14.53 4.23 -6.30
CA GLY A 428 -15.55 3.20 -6.40
C GLY A 428 -15.31 2.17 -7.50
N TYR A 429 -16.07 1.07 -7.42
CA TYR A 429 -15.91 -0.10 -8.26
C TYR A 429 -15.93 0.20 -9.77
N LYS A 430 -16.88 1.05 -10.24
CA LYS A 430 -16.97 1.37 -11.68
C LYS A 430 -15.72 2.09 -12.20
N TYR A 431 -15.12 2.96 -11.40
CA TYR A 431 -13.89 3.65 -11.81
C TYR A 431 -12.71 2.67 -11.85
N GLN A 432 -12.62 1.81 -10.85
CA GLN A 432 -11.58 0.81 -10.73
C GLN A 432 -11.61 -0.20 -11.88
N SER A 433 -12.78 -0.59 -12.39
CA SER A 433 -12.92 -1.57 -13.48
C SER A 433 -12.80 -0.97 -14.90
N LEU A 434 -12.55 0.33 -15.04
CA LEU A 434 -12.49 1.00 -16.35
C LEU A 434 -11.24 0.67 -17.18
N ASP A 435 -10.29 -0.05 -16.64
CA ASP A 435 -9.09 -0.50 -17.36
C ASP A 435 -8.91 -2.02 -17.35
N ASP A 436 -9.94 -2.78 -16.94
CA ASP A 436 -9.87 -4.24 -16.89
C ASP A 436 -9.71 -4.85 -18.28
N VAL A 437 -8.80 -5.79 -18.41
CA VAL A 437 -8.55 -6.64 -19.58
C VAL A 437 -8.52 -5.83 -20.88
N ARG A 438 -9.59 -5.88 -21.66
CA ARG A 438 -9.69 -5.23 -23.00
C ARG A 438 -9.67 -3.71 -22.96
N LEU A 439 -9.93 -3.12 -21.79
CA LEU A 439 -9.92 -1.67 -21.58
C LEU A 439 -8.55 -1.14 -21.15
N ARG A 440 -7.55 -2.01 -20.98
CA ARG A 440 -6.21 -1.67 -20.45
C ARG A 440 -5.57 -0.44 -21.08
N MET A 441 -5.67 -0.30 -22.39
CA MET A 441 -5.04 0.81 -23.10
C MET A 441 -5.77 2.15 -22.93
N ASP A 442 -6.99 2.16 -22.39
CA ASP A 442 -7.71 3.40 -22.10
C ASP A 442 -7.06 4.17 -20.92
N SER A 443 -6.45 3.47 -19.95
CA SER A 443 -5.65 4.11 -18.90
C SER A 443 -4.38 4.77 -19.44
N VAL A 444 -3.72 4.17 -20.44
CA VAL A 444 -2.58 4.77 -21.15
C VAL A 444 -3.00 6.01 -21.92
N LYS A 445 -4.21 6.00 -22.49
CA LYS A 445 -4.78 7.16 -23.18
C LYS A 445 -5.08 8.33 -22.24
N ASP A 446 -5.43 8.06 -20.98
CA ASP A 446 -5.56 9.12 -19.97
C ASP A 446 -4.24 9.89 -19.76
N LEU A 447 -3.07 9.25 -19.93
CA LEU A 447 -1.76 9.95 -19.88
C LEU A 447 -1.56 10.89 -21.08
N GLN A 448 -2.03 10.53 -22.27
CA GLN A 448 -2.02 11.44 -23.43
C GLN A 448 -2.81 12.72 -23.11
N TYR A 449 -3.98 12.58 -22.50
CA TYR A 449 -4.82 13.72 -22.14
C TYR A 449 -4.25 14.51 -20.96
N ALA A 450 -3.53 13.87 -20.04
CA ALA A 450 -2.75 14.57 -19.03
C ALA A 450 -1.71 15.52 -19.66
N VAL A 451 -1.00 15.07 -20.71
CA VAL A 451 -0.06 15.92 -21.45
C VAL A 451 -0.78 17.07 -22.14
N TYR A 452 -1.92 16.83 -22.76
CA TYR A 452 -2.70 17.90 -23.38
C TYR A 452 -3.14 18.96 -22.36
N TYR A 453 -3.70 18.53 -21.23
CA TYR A 453 -4.05 19.42 -20.14
C TYR A 453 -2.86 20.29 -19.65
N LEU A 454 -1.69 19.67 -19.44
CA LEU A 454 -0.49 20.36 -18.97
C LEU A 454 0.04 21.39 -20.00
N ARG A 455 -0.11 21.12 -21.29
CA ARG A 455 0.25 22.05 -22.39
C ARG A 455 -0.75 23.17 -22.53
N GLU A 456 -2.04 22.86 -22.56
CA GLU A 456 -3.14 23.84 -22.75
C GLU A 456 -3.27 24.79 -21.56
N SER A 457 -3.01 24.31 -20.33
CA SER A 457 -2.98 25.17 -19.14
C SER A 457 -1.71 26.05 -19.06
N GLY A 458 -0.74 25.86 -19.96
CA GLY A 458 0.51 26.61 -19.98
C GLY A 458 1.51 26.18 -18.90
N ILE A 459 1.19 25.19 -18.08
CA ILE A 459 2.07 24.69 -17.00
C ILE A 459 3.36 24.11 -17.61
N ALA A 460 3.21 23.24 -18.62
CA ALA A 460 4.35 22.53 -19.21
C ALA A 460 4.92 23.23 -20.44
N ASP A 461 6.26 23.25 -20.55
CA ASP A 461 6.91 23.34 -21.86
C ASP A 461 6.68 22.03 -22.60
N ALA A 462 6.07 22.11 -23.78
CA ALA A 462 5.67 20.93 -24.57
C ALA A 462 6.82 19.97 -24.92
N ARG A 463 8.07 20.44 -24.89
CA ARG A 463 9.28 19.64 -25.20
C ARG A 463 9.94 19.04 -23.95
N ARG A 464 9.46 19.39 -22.74
CA ARG A 464 10.09 19.08 -21.46
C ARG A 464 9.16 18.31 -20.52
N ILE A 465 8.48 17.27 -21.06
CA ILE A 465 7.61 16.40 -20.29
C ILE A 465 8.18 14.99 -20.26
N ALA A 466 8.46 14.48 -19.07
CA ALA A 466 8.86 13.09 -18.84
C ALA A 466 7.71 12.28 -18.21
N VAL A 467 7.76 10.97 -18.39
CA VAL A 467 6.91 10.01 -17.72
C VAL A 467 7.74 9.11 -16.81
N MET A 468 7.31 8.91 -15.56
CA MET A 468 7.98 8.08 -14.57
C MET A 468 6.94 7.22 -13.83
N GLY A 469 7.28 5.97 -13.55
CA GLY A 469 6.37 5.12 -12.80
C GLY A 469 6.99 3.80 -12.37
N GLY A 470 6.33 3.14 -11.41
CA GLY A 470 6.78 1.86 -10.87
C GLY A 470 5.76 0.74 -11.06
N SER A 471 6.23 -0.51 -11.27
CA SER A 471 5.35 -1.68 -11.42
C SER A 471 4.37 -1.51 -12.60
N TYR A 472 3.08 -1.54 -12.37
CA TYR A 472 2.09 -1.14 -13.38
C TYR A 472 2.37 0.27 -13.93
N GLY A 473 2.78 1.23 -13.07
CA GLY A 473 3.24 2.55 -13.54
C GLY A 473 4.43 2.47 -14.51
N GLY A 474 5.31 1.50 -14.36
CA GLY A 474 6.39 1.21 -15.31
C GLY A 474 5.86 0.66 -16.64
N PHE A 475 4.87 -0.25 -16.63
CA PHE A 475 4.13 -0.61 -17.84
C PHE A 475 3.52 0.63 -18.52
N MET A 476 2.90 1.53 -17.74
CA MET A 476 2.33 2.78 -18.25
C MET A 476 3.40 3.68 -18.90
N VAL A 477 4.61 3.74 -18.33
CA VAL A 477 5.77 4.44 -18.93
C VAL A 477 6.10 3.84 -20.29
N LEU A 478 6.35 2.53 -20.35
CA LEU A 478 6.72 1.85 -21.58
C LEU A 478 5.62 1.95 -22.65
N SER A 479 4.34 1.79 -22.24
CA SER A 479 3.19 1.92 -23.14
C SER A 479 3.00 3.36 -23.63
N ALA A 480 3.23 4.36 -22.80
CA ALA A 480 3.18 5.76 -23.22
C ALA A 480 4.26 6.09 -24.25
N LEU A 481 5.49 5.59 -24.04
CA LEU A 481 6.61 5.78 -24.97
C LEU A 481 6.41 5.06 -26.32
N THR A 482 5.77 3.89 -26.31
CA THR A 482 5.48 3.15 -27.55
C THR A 482 4.25 3.66 -28.29
N THR A 483 3.21 4.09 -27.56
CA THR A 483 1.94 4.49 -28.16
C THR A 483 1.96 5.94 -28.61
N TYR A 484 2.56 6.83 -27.82
CA TYR A 484 2.63 8.28 -28.05
C TYR A 484 4.07 8.81 -28.00
N PRO A 485 4.99 8.34 -28.86
CA PRO A 485 6.42 8.62 -28.76
C PRO A 485 6.77 10.13 -28.81
N ASP A 486 5.99 10.93 -29.51
CA ASP A 486 6.24 12.37 -29.69
C ASP A 486 5.81 13.23 -28.49
N LEU A 487 5.19 12.64 -27.47
CA LEU A 487 4.75 13.39 -26.30
C LEU A 487 5.82 13.51 -25.21
N TRP A 488 6.83 12.65 -25.24
CA TRP A 488 7.72 12.45 -24.10
C TRP A 488 9.17 12.82 -24.41
N ALA A 489 9.79 13.57 -23.51
CA ALA A 489 11.20 13.91 -23.56
C ALA A 489 12.10 12.80 -23.02
N ALA A 490 11.62 12.05 -22.02
CA ALA A 490 12.31 10.93 -21.40
C ALA A 490 11.32 10.02 -20.65
N GLY A 491 11.73 8.78 -20.38
CA GLY A 491 11.01 7.84 -19.52
C GLY A 491 11.85 7.32 -18.37
N VAL A 492 11.19 7.02 -17.22
CA VAL A 492 11.82 6.35 -16.08
C VAL A 492 10.94 5.18 -15.68
N ASP A 493 11.42 3.97 -15.94
CA ASP A 493 10.75 2.70 -15.64
C ASP A 493 11.36 2.06 -14.39
N ILE A 494 10.57 1.88 -13.36
CA ILE A 494 10.97 1.22 -12.12
C ILE A 494 10.19 -0.08 -11.99
N VAL A 495 10.85 -1.23 -12.09
CA VAL A 495 10.26 -2.58 -11.97
C VAL A 495 9.01 -2.78 -12.84
N GLY A 496 9.01 -2.25 -14.08
CA GLY A 496 7.84 -2.26 -14.98
C GLY A 496 7.69 -3.53 -15.78
N ILE A 497 6.48 -3.72 -16.34
CA ILE A 497 6.11 -4.85 -17.18
C ILE A 497 6.34 -4.48 -18.65
N ALA A 498 7.27 -5.17 -19.32
CA ALA A 498 7.55 -4.98 -20.74
C ALA A 498 6.75 -5.95 -21.63
N ASN A 499 6.40 -7.14 -21.10
CA ASN A 499 5.75 -8.21 -21.82
C ASN A 499 4.77 -8.96 -20.92
N PHE A 500 3.47 -8.77 -21.12
CA PHE A 500 2.45 -9.40 -20.29
C PHE A 500 2.46 -10.93 -20.32
N VAL A 501 2.90 -11.52 -21.44
CA VAL A 501 2.98 -12.98 -21.55
C VAL A 501 4.07 -13.52 -20.64
N THR A 502 5.31 -13.03 -20.76
CA THR A 502 6.42 -13.49 -19.91
C THR A 502 6.23 -13.08 -18.46
N PHE A 503 5.62 -11.93 -18.20
CA PHE A 503 5.24 -11.52 -16.87
C PHE A 503 4.27 -12.51 -16.20
N LEU A 504 3.16 -12.89 -16.85
CA LEU A 504 2.19 -13.83 -16.30
C LEU A 504 2.74 -15.27 -16.22
N GLU A 505 3.65 -15.65 -17.10
CA GLU A 505 4.32 -16.94 -17.04
C GLU A 505 5.26 -17.06 -15.84
N ASN A 506 5.93 -15.96 -15.43
CA ASN A 506 7.03 -15.97 -14.48
C ASN A 506 6.76 -15.22 -13.16
N THR A 507 5.65 -14.51 -13.02
CA THR A 507 5.25 -13.90 -11.74
C THR A 507 5.01 -14.96 -10.67
N GLY A 508 5.11 -14.58 -9.40
CA GLY A 508 4.88 -15.48 -8.27
C GLY A 508 3.59 -16.31 -8.43
N PRO A 509 3.64 -17.64 -8.28
CA PRO A 509 2.52 -18.54 -8.60
C PRO A 509 1.22 -18.18 -7.88
N TRP A 510 1.31 -17.66 -6.65
CA TRP A 510 0.17 -17.24 -5.82
C TRP A 510 -0.56 -16.01 -6.35
N ARG A 511 0.11 -15.20 -7.20
CA ARG A 511 -0.42 -13.95 -7.73
C ARG A 511 -1.05 -14.09 -9.11
N ARG A 512 -0.58 -15.07 -9.89
CA ARG A 512 -0.91 -15.19 -11.31
C ARG A 512 -2.42 -15.14 -11.57
N LYS A 513 -3.22 -15.93 -10.86
CA LYS A 513 -4.68 -15.96 -11.03
C LYS A 513 -5.33 -14.59 -10.77
N LEU A 514 -4.87 -13.89 -9.73
CA LEU A 514 -5.35 -12.54 -9.42
C LEU A 514 -4.95 -11.53 -10.49
N ARG A 515 -3.74 -11.67 -11.06
CA ARG A 515 -3.30 -10.79 -12.16
C ARG A 515 -4.01 -11.11 -13.47
N GLU A 516 -4.35 -12.36 -13.73
CA GLU A 516 -5.14 -12.74 -14.91
C GLU A 516 -6.56 -12.17 -14.88
N SER A 517 -7.15 -11.96 -13.71
CA SER A 517 -8.46 -11.28 -13.61
C SER A 517 -8.42 -9.82 -14.02
N GLU A 518 -7.26 -9.20 -13.88
CA GLU A 518 -6.99 -7.80 -14.15
C GLU A 518 -6.49 -7.55 -15.58
N TYR A 519 -5.51 -8.35 -16.03
CA TYR A 519 -4.83 -8.12 -17.32
C TYR A 519 -5.38 -8.99 -18.45
N GLY A 520 -6.02 -10.10 -18.13
CA GLY A 520 -6.43 -11.14 -19.07
C GLY A 520 -5.69 -12.45 -18.86
N SER A 521 -6.32 -13.56 -19.24
CA SER A 521 -5.81 -14.92 -19.02
C SER A 521 -4.86 -15.34 -20.13
N LEU A 522 -3.74 -15.99 -19.77
CA LEU A 522 -2.84 -16.59 -20.76
C LEU A 522 -3.52 -17.62 -21.67
N GLU A 523 -4.54 -18.29 -21.18
CA GLU A 523 -5.27 -19.30 -21.97
C GLU A 523 -6.23 -18.68 -22.99
N ARG A 524 -6.93 -17.60 -22.59
CA ARG A 524 -8.03 -17.01 -23.38
C ARG A 524 -7.62 -15.76 -24.12
N ASP A 525 -6.66 -15.00 -23.59
CA ASP A 525 -6.37 -13.63 -24.01
C ASP A 525 -4.92 -13.45 -24.49
N ARG A 526 -4.17 -14.56 -24.75
CA ARG A 526 -2.74 -14.50 -25.09
C ARG A 526 -2.43 -13.53 -26.24
N GLU A 527 -3.19 -13.59 -27.33
CA GLU A 527 -3.00 -12.72 -28.49
C GLU A 527 -3.17 -11.23 -28.10
N PHE A 528 -4.17 -10.93 -27.30
CA PHE A 528 -4.38 -9.58 -26.77
C PHE A 528 -3.24 -9.13 -25.86
N LEU A 529 -2.79 -10.00 -24.94
CA LEU A 529 -1.67 -9.73 -24.04
C LEU A 529 -0.39 -9.46 -24.82
N GLU A 530 -0.14 -10.22 -25.90
CA GLU A 530 0.96 -9.96 -26.83
C GLU A 530 0.81 -8.60 -27.51
N GLN A 531 -0.37 -8.27 -28.00
CA GLN A 531 -0.65 -7.03 -28.71
C GLN A 531 -0.39 -5.78 -27.85
N ILE A 532 -0.79 -5.80 -26.58
CA ILE A 532 -0.63 -4.66 -25.67
C ILE A 532 0.73 -4.63 -24.95
N SER A 533 1.59 -5.62 -25.15
CA SER A 533 2.91 -5.69 -24.55
C SER A 533 3.87 -4.66 -25.17
N PRO A 534 4.42 -3.71 -24.39
CA PRO A 534 5.30 -2.65 -24.92
C PRO A 534 6.47 -3.15 -25.76
N ILE A 535 7.03 -4.31 -25.42
CA ILE A 535 8.17 -4.91 -26.14
C ILE A 535 7.88 -5.14 -27.63
N ARG A 536 6.59 -5.37 -27.99
CA ARG A 536 6.18 -5.59 -29.40
C ARG A 536 6.28 -4.33 -30.26
N SER A 537 6.25 -3.17 -29.62
CA SER A 537 6.33 -1.87 -30.28
C SER A 537 7.54 -1.06 -29.83
N VAL A 538 8.59 -1.75 -29.34
CA VAL A 538 9.83 -1.13 -28.83
C VAL A 538 10.54 -0.30 -29.89
N ASP A 539 10.32 -0.61 -31.18
CA ASP A 539 10.81 0.15 -32.32
C ASP A 539 10.28 1.57 -32.41
N ARG A 540 9.21 1.89 -31.73
CA ARG A 540 8.62 3.23 -31.65
C ARG A 540 9.20 4.09 -30.53
N ILE A 541 9.93 3.50 -29.57
CA ILE A 541 10.57 4.27 -28.50
C ILE A 541 11.76 5.06 -29.08
N ALA A 542 11.60 6.38 -29.07
CA ALA A 542 12.64 7.33 -29.48
C ALA A 542 13.25 8.10 -28.31
N ALA A 543 12.49 8.28 -27.23
CA ALA A 543 12.93 8.99 -26.03
C ALA A 543 13.94 8.15 -25.22
N PRO A 544 14.95 8.78 -24.59
CA PRO A 544 15.81 8.12 -23.63
C PRO A 544 15.04 7.46 -22.50
N LEU A 545 15.50 6.29 -22.02
CA LEU A 545 14.87 5.52 -20.96
C LEU A 545 15.85 5.23 -19.82
N PHE A 546 15.43 5.44 -18.58
CA PHE A 546 16.10 4.96 -17.38
C PHE A 546 15.34 3.78 -16.79
N VAL A 547 16.00 2.65 -16.55
CA VAL A 547 15.37 1.43 -16.01
C VAL A 547 16.01 1.07 -14.67
N VAL A 548 15.18 0.76 -13.67
CA VAL A 548 15.62 0.27 -12.35
C VAL A 548 14.90 -1.02 -12.01
N HIS A 549 15.65 -2.06 -11.56
CA HIS A 549 15.00 -3.33 -11.16
C HIS A 549 15.76 -4.04 -10.04
N GLY A 550 15.00 -4.67 -9.13
CA GLY A 550 15.53 -5.59 -8.13
C GLY A 550 15.64 -7.02 -8.68
N ALA A 551 16.74 -7.69 -8.42
CA ALA A 551 16.99 -9.04 -8.95
C ALA A 551 16.09 -10.11 -8.33
N ASN A 552 15.61 -9.87 -7.10
CA ASN A 552 14.78 -10.80 -6.33
C ASN A 552 13.28 -10.49 -6.45
N ASP A 553 12.86 -9.71 -7.45
CA ASP A 553 11.47 -9.29 -7.61
C ASP A 553 10.56 -10.48 -7.95
N PRO A 554 9.66 -10.91 -7.03
CA PRO A 554 8.76 -12.02 -7.28
C PRO A 554 7.45 -11.57 -7.96
N ARG A 555 7.23 -10.25 -8.05
CA ARG A 555 6.02 -9.68 -8.63
C ARG A 555 6.16 -9.43 -10.11
N VAL A 556 7.19 -8.68 -10.49
CA VAL A 556 7.58 -8.43 -11.88
C VAL A 556 9.00 -8.96 -12.04
N PRO A 557 9.17 -10.13 -12.64
CA PRO A 557 10.50 -10.75 -12.78
C PRO A 557 11.48 -9.83 -13.48
N VAL A 558 12.75 -9.81 -13.05
CA VAL A 558 13.81 -8.96 -13.58
C VAL A 558 14.01 -9.11 -15.09
N GLY A 559 13.62 -10.27 -15.65
CA GLY A 559 13.61 -10.51 -17.09
C GLY A 559 12.77 -9.53 -17.90
N GLU A 560 11.77 -8.87 -17.29
CA GLU A 560 10.99 -7.81 -17.96
C GLU A 560 11.87 -6.59 -18.27
N ALA A 561 12.68 -6.14 -17.31
CA ALA A 561 13.65 -5.07 -17.53
C ALA A 561 14.76 -5.48 -18.52
N GLU A 562 15.27 -6.71 -18.42
CA GLU A 562 16.34 -7.21 -19.30
C GLU A 562 15.89 -7.26 -20.76
N GLN A 563 14.64 -7.65 -21.06
CA GLN A 563 14.08 -7.65 -22.41
C GLN A 563 14.07 -6.24 -23.01
N ILE A 564 13.52 -5.25 -22.31
CA ILE A 564 13.38 -3.89 -22.84
C ILE A 564 14.74 -3.20 -23.01
N VAL A 565 15.65 -3.38 -22.06
CA VAL A 565 17.02 -2.82 -22.11
C VAL A 565 17.80 -3.41 -23.29
N ALA A 566 17.75 -4.72 -23.49
CA ALA A 566 18.42 -5.38 -24.61
C ALA A 566 17.88 -4.89 -25.97
N ALA A 567 16.56 -4.77 -26.10
CA ALA A 567 15.92 -4.32 -27.32
C ALA A 567 16.27 -2.85 -27.67
N LEU A 568 16.35 -1.95 -26.68
CA LEU A 568 16.71 -0.54 -26.89
C LEU A 568 18.20 -0.40 -27.23
N ARG A 569 19.08 -1.14 -26.56
CA ARG A 569 20.53 -1.14 -26.87
C ARG A 569 20.80 -1.62 -28.29
N ALA A 570 20.12 -2.64 -28.77
CA ALA A 570 20.24 -3.15 -30.14
C ALA A 570 19.79 -2.12 -31.21
N ARG A 571 19.15 -1.03 -30.81
CA ARG A 571 18.65 0.05 -31.66
C ARG A 571 19.35 1.38 -31.44
N ASP A 572 20.41 1.40 -30.62
CA ASP A 572 21.16 2.60 -30.23
C ASP A 572 20.30 3.70 -29.58
N VAL A 573 19.16 3.32 -28.97
CA VAL A 573 18.34 4.24 -28.14
C VAL A 573 19.05 4.41 -26.80
N PRO A 574 19.26 5.64 -26.31
CA PRO A 574 19.89 5.86 -25.02
C PRO A 574 19.13 5.18 -23.89
N VAL A 575 19.75 4.21 -23.21
CA VAL A 575 19.15 3.50 -22.08
C VAL A 575 20.16 3.34 -20.94
N GLU A 576 19.80 3.83 -19.76
CA GLU A 576 20.50 3.57 -18.50
C GLU A 576 19.79 2.46 -17.73
N TYR A 577 20.56 1.57 -17.11
CA TYR A 577 20.01 0.42 -16.38
C TYR A 577 20.72 0.18 -15.06
N LEU A 578 19.96 0.21 -13.96
CA LEU A 578 20.43 -0.15 -12.63
C LEU A 578 19.69 -1.42 -12.16
N ARG A 579 20.47 -2.49 -11.92
CA ARG A 579 19.99 -3.76 -11.36
C ARG A 579 20.60 -3.94 -9.98
N PHE A 580 19.76 -4.13 -8.97
CA PHE A 580 20.17 -4.35 -7.58
C PHE A 580 20.01 -5.82 -7.20
N ALA A 581 21.12 -6.47 -6.80
CA ALA A 581 21.15 -7.91 -6.50
C ALA A 581 20.40 -8.29 -5.20
N ASP A 582 20.21 -7.33 -4.30
CA ASP A 582 19.66 -7.50 -2.96
C ASP A 582 18.34 -6.73 -2.73
N GLU A 583 17.62 -6.42 -3.81
CA GLU A 583 16.30 -5.79 -3.81
C GLU A 583 15.28 -6.65 -4.55
N GLY A 584 14.02 -6.47 -4.16
CA GLY A 584 12.86 -7.10 -4.79
C GLY A 584 12.01 -6.10 -5.57
N HIS A 585 10.68 -6.10 -5.30
CA HIS A 585 9.71 -5.23 -5.98
C HIS A 585 9.77 -3.80 -5.44
N GLY A 586 10.83 -3.09 -5.73
CA GLY A 586 11.11 -1.72 -5.29
C GLY A 586 12.44 -1.61 -4.54
N LEU A 587 12.83 -0.37 -4.23
CA LEU A 587 14.07 -0.07 -3.52
C LEU A 587 13.75 0.16 -2.03
N VAL A 588 14.00 -0.86 -1.21
CA VAL A 588 13.74 -0.84 0.23
C VAL A 588 14.97 -0.33 0.99
N LYS A 589 16.16 -0.79 0.59
CA LYS A 589 17.42 -0.46 1.27
C LYS A 589 17.85 0.97 0.93
N ARG A 590 18.11 1.76 1.97
CA ARG A 590 18.55 3.14 1.82
C ARG A 590 19.80 3.29 0.96
N ALA A 591 20.77 2.37 1.09
CA ALA A 591 22.00 2.39 0.27
C ALA A 591 21.68 2.37 -1.23
N ASN A 592 20.76 1.52 -1.67
CA ASN A 592 20.34 1.39 -3.05
C ASN A 592 19.53 2.61 -3.51
N ARG A 593 18.66 3.16 -2.66
CA ARG A 593 17.93 4.41 -2.92
C ARG A 593 18.88 5.59 -3.15
N LEU A 594 19.98 5.68 -2.40
CA LEU A 594 21.01 6.72 -2.53
C LEU A 594 21.81 6.60 -3.84
N ILE A 595 21.81 5.45 -4.50
CA ILE A 595 22.41 5.24 -5.82
C ILE A 595 21.41 5.58 -6.91
N ALA A 596 20.22 4.99 -6.85
CA ALA A 596 19.24 5.02 -7.93
C ALA A 596 18.60 6.41 -8.11
N TYR A 597 18.04 6.99 -7.05
CA TYR A 597 17.27 8.23 -7.21
C TYR A 597 18.11 9.46 -7.61
N PRO A 598 19.34 9.67 -7.08
CA PRO A 598 20.21 10.72 -7.64
C PRO A 598 20.63 10.49 -9.10
N ALA A 599 20.76 9.22 -9.54
CA ALA A 599 21.03 8.91 -10.95
C ALA A 599 19.81 9.25 -11.83
N ILE A 600 18.60 8.89 -11.40
CA ILE A 600 17.34 9.28 -12.07
C ILE A 600 17.23 10.81 -12.18
N ALA A 601 17.55 11.55 -11.11
CA ALA A 601 17.47 13.00 -11.14
C ALA A 601 18.44 13.61 -12.18
N ARG A 602 19.70 13.12 -12.23
CA ARG A 602 20.68 13.56 -13.26
C ARG A 602 20.21 13.24 -14.67
N PHE A 603 19.63 12.06 -14.87
CA PHE A 603 19.06 11.66 -16.15
C PHE A 603 17.93 12.61 -16.58
N LEU A 604 16.97 12.89 -15.68
CA LEU A 604 15.90 13.83 -15.94
C LEU A 604 16.42 15.25 -16.20
N ASP A 605 17.44 15.70 -15.47
CA ASP A 605 18.07 17.00 -15.72
C ASP A 605 18.64 17.07 -17.14
N SER A 606 19.37 16.06 -17.58
CA SER A 606 20.02 16.03 -18.90
C SER A 606 19.03 16.01 -20.07
N TYR A 607 17.90 15.29 -19.93
CA TYR A 607 16.99 15.06 -21.05
C TYR A 607 15.70 15.89 -20.99
N VAL A 608 15.39 16.51 -19.85
CA VAL A 608 14.13 17.23 -19.65
C VAL A 608 14.38 18.67 -19.22
N ARG A 609 15.06 18.92 -18.07
CA ARG A 609 15.21 20.28 -17.54
C ARG A 609 16.15 21.12 -18.40
N ASP A 610 17.32 20.59 -18.75
CA ASP A 610 18.39 21.30 -19.45
C ASP A 610 18.28 21.14 -20.99
N ARG A 611 17.18 20.55 -21.46
CA ARG A 611 16.90 20.40 -22.89
C ARG A 611 16.64 21.77 -23.53
N VAL A 612 17.51 22.17 -24.45
CA VAL A 612 17.44 23.43 -25.22
C VAL A 612 16.53 23.28 -26.45
#